data_f4f244ccfb6582c06b919fe2e9c42cdd
#
_entry.id   f4f244ccfb6582c06b919fe2e9c42cdd
#
_cell.length_a   1.000
_cell.length_b   1.000
_cell.length_c   1.000
_cell.angle_alpha   90.00
_cell.angle_beta   90.00
_cell.angle_gamma   90.00
#
_symmetry.space_group_name_H-M   'P 1'
#
loop_
_entity.id
_entity.type
_entity.pdbx_description
1 polymer ?
#
loop_
_entity_poly.entity_id
_entity_poly.type
_entity_poly.pdbx_seq_one_letter_code
_entity_poly.pdbx_strand_id
1 'polypeptide(L)'
;MKKPVAIILVVVVLLAAGVGGWLWYQSHQDKGLTLYGNVDIRTVNMSFRVGGRLASLSVDEGDAIKSGQTLGMLDKAPYENALLQAKAGMSVAQAQYDLMLAGYRDEEIAQAAAAVKQAQAAYDYAQNFYARQQGLWKSRTISANDLENARSSRDQAQATLKSAQDKLSQYHTGNRPQDIAQAKASLEQAQAQLAQAELDLHDTTLIAPSDGMLMTRAVEPGSMLSAGSTVLTLSLTRPVWVRAYVDEPNLGQMQPGRELLLYTDGRPDK
;
A
#
# COMPACT_ATOMS: atom_id res chain seq x y z
N MET A 1 -99.67 37.71 -0.96
CA MET A 1 -98.93 36.44 -0.81
C MET A 1 -97.59 36.44 -1.56
N LYS A 2 -96.86 37.55 -1.67
CA LYS A 2 -95.58 37.56 -2.39
C LYS A 2 -94.35 37.83 -1.49
N LYS A 3 -94.51 38.24 -0.24
CA LYS A 3 -93.40 38.55 0.69
C LYS A 3 -92.70 37.32 1.34
N PRO A 4 -93.42 36.23 1.69
CA PRO A 4 -92.69 35.08 2.33
C PRO A 4 -91.84 34.32 1.34
N VAL A 5 -92.20 34.25 0.03
CA VAL A 5 -91.47 33.56 -1.00
C VAL A 5 -90.12 34.25 -1.27
N ALA A 6 -90.07 35.57 -1.25
CA ALA A 6 -88.81 36.33 -1.43
C ALA A 6 -87.82 36.12 -0.26
N ILE A 7 -88.32 36.02 0.98
CA ILE A 7 -87.51 35.76 2.16
C ILE A 7 -86.87 34.33 2.10
N ILE A 8 -87.69 33.35 1.70
CA ILE A 8 -87.24 31.98 1.53
C ILE A 8 -86.11 31.89 0.44
N LEU A 9 -86.31 32.63 -0.66
CA LEU A 9 -85.33 32.66 -1.75
C LEU A 9 -84.00 33.30 -1.32
N VAL A 10 -84.02 34.38 -0.54
CA VAL A 10 -82.84 35.02 0.02
C VAL A 10 -82.10 34.09 1.00
N VAL A 11 -82.85 33.40 1.85
CA VAL A 11 -82.27 32.44 2.79
C VAL A 11 -81.63 31.27 2.05
N VAL A 12 -82.22 30.74 0.97
CA VAL A 12 -81.65 29.69 0.16
C VAL A 12 -80.37 30.17 -0.55
N VAL A 13 -80.32 31.39 -1.07
CA VAL A 13 -79.11 31.96 -1.71
C VAL A 13 -77.99 32.18 -0.68
N LEU A 14 -78.33 32.66 0.52
CA LEU A 14 -77.32 32.81 1.59
C LEU A 14 -76.78 31.46 2.07
N LEU A 15 -77.61 30.43 2.17
CA LEU A 15 -77.16 29.07 2.50
C LEU A 15 -76.29 28.48 1.38
N ALA A 16 -76.70 28.68 0.10
CA ALA A 16 -75.89 28.22 -1.03
C ALA A 16 -74.52 28.93 -1.13
N ALA A 17 -74.52 30.28 -0.86
CA ALA A 17 -73.27 31.04 -0.79
C ALA A 17 -72.35 30.59 0.40
N GLY A 18 -72.98 30.30 1.55
CA GLY A 18 -72.26 29.80 2.74
C GLY A 18 -71.61 28.38 2.49
N VAL A 19 -72.38 27.48 1.91
CA VAL A 19 -71.90 26.15 1.56
C VAL A 19 -70.89 26.23 0.44
N GLY A 20 -71.06 27.02 -0.59
CA GLY A 20 -70.11 27.23 -1.67
C GLY A 20 -68.80 27.84 -1.17
N GLY A 21 -68.87 28.84 -0.28
CA GLY A 21 -67.76 29.48 0.35
C GLY A 21 -66.93 28.46 1.26
N TRP A 22 -67.70 27.64 2.01
CA TRP A 22 -67.09 26.62 2.86
C TRP A 22 -66.40 25.52 2.05
N LEU A 23 -67.03 25.04 0.95
CA LEU A 23 -66.42 24.05 0.05
C LEU A 23 -65.22 24.64 -0.69
N TRP A 24 -65.28 25.91 -1.10
CA TRP A 24 -64.20 26.64 -1.71
C TRP A 24 -63.02 26.81 -0.73
N TYR A 25 -63.29 27.17 0.53
CA TYR A 25 -62.25 27.26 1.59
C TYR A 25 -61.64 25.91 1.89
N GLN A 26 -62.41 24.85 1.98
CA GLN A 26 -61.89 23.49 2.21
C GLN A 26 -61.07 22.94 1.04
N SER A 27 -61.41 23.34 -0.20
CA SER A 27 -60.68 22.94 -1.41
C SER A 27 -59.35 23.70 -1.59
N HIS A 28 -59.23 24.89 -0.96
CA HIS A 28 -58.03 25.74 -1.02
C HIS A 28 -57.15 25.63 0.26
N GLN A 29 -57.53 24.78 1.20
CA GLN A 29 -56.56 24.42 2.23
C GLN A 29 -55.42 23.65 1.60
N ASP A 30 -54.22 24.26 1.55
CA ASP A 30 -52.99 23.59 1.16
C ASP A 30 -52.76 22.38 2.08
N LYS A 31 -53.20 21.22 1.62
CA LYS A 31 -52.80 19.96 2.23
C LYS A 31 -51.31 19.84 1.96
N GLY A 32 -50.52 20.11 2.98
CA GLY A 32 -49.07 19.97 2.89
C GLY A 32 -48.72 18.65 2.16
N LEU A 33 -47.75 18.71 1.25
CA LEU A 33 -47.34 17.54 0.48
C LEU A 33 -46.83 16.48 1.43
N THR A 34 -47.57 15.37 1.52
CA THR A 34 -47.14 14.19 2.31
C THR A 34 -46.50 13.18 1.36
N LEU A 35 -45.24 12.87 1.62
CA LEU A 35 -44.48 11.90 0.87
C LEU A 35 -44.38 10.61 1.68
N TYR A 36 -44.49 9.49 0.98
CA TYR A 36 -44.27 8.18 1.58
C TYR A 36 -42.87 7.69 1.18
N GLY A 37 -42.16 7.05 2.11
CA GLY A 37 -40.83 6.58 1.86
C GLY A 37 -40.39 5.52 2.84
N ASN A 38 -39.21 5.00 2.58
CA ASN A 38 -38.58 4.00 3.43
C ASN A 38 -37.25 4.53 3.99
N VAL A 39 -36.96 4.16 5.21
CA VAL A 39 -35.63 4.35 5.79
C VAL A 39 -34.69 3.32 5.19
N ASP A 40 -33.66 3.78 4.52
CA ASP A 40 -32.66 2.94 3.86
C ASP A 40 -31.34 3.00 4.65
N ILE A 41 -30.81 1.86 4.99
CA ILE A 41 -29.59 1.72 5.77
C ILE A 41 -28.53 1.07 4.86
N ARG A 42 -27.34 1.66 4.82
CA ARG A 42 -26.24 1.08 4.02
C ARG A 42 -25.67 -0.14 4.70
N THR A 43 -25.42 -1.15 3.90
CA THR A 43 -24.72 -2.37 4.33
C THR A 43 -23.33 -2.41 3.72
N VAL A 44 -22.39 -2.98 4.48
CA VAL A 44 -21.01 -3.26 4.03
C VAL A 44 -20.75 -4.74 4.16
N ASN A 45 -20.35 -5.37 3.05
CA ASN A 45 -19.89 -6.75 3.05
C ASN A 45 -18.44 -6.78 3.48
N MET A 46 -18.18 -7.48 4.57
CA MET A 46 -16.85 -7.65 5.15
C MET A 46 -16.22 -8.92 4.62
N SER A 47 -14.99 -8.83 4.17
CA SER A 47 -14.20 -9.94 3.64
C SER A 47 -12.74 -9.82 4.06
N PHE A 48 -12.04 -10.94 4.15
CA PHE A 48 -10.59 -10.93 4.28
C PHE A 48 -9.93 -10.59 2.94
N ARG A 49 -8.82 -9.86 2.98
CA ARG A 49 -8.03 -9.53 1.78
C ARG A 49 -7.15 -10.69 1.34
N VAL A 50 -6.92 -11.65 2.23
CA VAL A 50 -6.14 -12.88 2.00
C VAL A 50 -7.00 -14.11 2.22
N GLY A 51 -6.65 -15.24 1.60
CA GLY A 51 -7.38 -16.49 1.73
C GLY A 51 -6.87 -17.34 2.90
N GLY A 52 -7.68 -18.26 3.42
CA GLY A 52 -7.24 -19.17 4.47
C GLY A 52 -8.39 -19.81 5.22
N ARG A 53 -8.05 -20.66 6.20
CA ARG A 53 -9.04 -21.26 7.06
C ARG A 53 -9.47 -20.26 8.13
N LEU A 54 -10.78 -20.06 8.30
CA LEU A 54 -11.33 -19.23 9.36
C LEU A 54 -11.09 -19.91 10.72
N ALA A 55 -10.26 -19.29 11.56
CA ALA A 55 -9.93 -19.84 12.89
C ALA A 55 -11.01 -19.49 13.90
N SER A 56 -11.48 -18.23 13.92
CA SER A 56 -12.50 -17.77 14.86
C SER A 56 -13.28 -16.57 14.32
N LEU A 57 -14.53 -16.47 14.76
CA LEU A 57 -15.37 -15.26 14.71
C LEU A 57 -15.71 -14.86 16.14
N SER A 58 -15.60 -13.58 16.46
CA SER A 58 -15.79 -13.05 17.81
C SER A 58 -17.14 -12.33 17.98
N VAL A 59 -18.00 -12.40 16.96
CA VAL A 59 -19.26 -11.66 16.89
C VAL A 59 -20.36 -12.53 16.29
N ASP A 60 -21.61 -12.29 16.72
CA ASP A 60 -22.80 -12.98 16.24
C ASP A 60 -23.82 -12.00 15.65
N GLU A 61 -24.82 -12.54 14.93
CA GLU A 61 -25.89 -11.74 14.32
C GLU A 61 -26.66 -10.95 15.35
N GLY A 62 -26.86 -9.67 15.08
CA GLY A 62 -27.51 -8.73 16.01
C GLY A 62 -26.54 -7.98 16.93
N ASP A 63 -25.26 -8.32 16.94
CA ASP A 63 -24.29 -7.63 17.78
C ASP A 63 -24.01 -6.20 17.29
N ALA A 64 -23.84 -5.29 18.26
CA ALA A 64 -23.40 -3.93 18.01
C ALA A 64 -21.86 -3.91 17.87
N ILE A 65 -21.39 -3.48 16.71
CA ILE A 65 -19.98 -3.43 16.32
C ILE A 65 -19.45 -2.01 16.41
N LYS A 66 -18.24 -1.85 16.95
CA LYS A 66 -17.51 -0.57 16.98
C LYS A 66 -16.40 -0.56 15.93
N SER A 67 -16.12 0.62 15.40
CA SER A 67 -14.97 0.84 14.53
C SER A 67 -13.67 0.40 15.20
N GLY A 68 -12.79 -0.33 14.48
CA GLY A 68 -11.55 -0.89 15.01
C GLY A 68 -11.70 -2.20 15.78
N GLN A 69 -12.93 -2.69 16.01
CA GLN A 69 -13.16 -3.96 16.70
C GLN A 69 -12.74 -5.14 15.81
N THR A 70 -12.04 -6.11 16.38
CA THR A 70 -11.70 -7.37 15.71
C THR A 70 -12.97 -8.24 15.63
N LEU A 71 -13.32 -8.64 14.42
CA LEU A 71 -14.52 -9.44 14.12
C LEU A 71 -14.21 -10.92 13.96
N GLY A 72 -13.03 -11.24 13.41
CA GLY A 72 -12.61 -12.60 13.20
C GLY A 72 -11.14 -12.70 12.79
N MET A 73 -10.63 -13.92 12.78
CA MET A 73 -9.23 -14.21 12.43
C MET A 73 -9.14 -15.47 11.58
N LEU A 74 -8.27 -15.43 10.59
CA LEU A 74 -7.82 -16.62 9.87
C LEU A 74 -6.73 -17.35 10.66
N ASP A 75 -6.46 -18.59 10.27
CA ASP A 75 -5.29 -19.34 10.74
C ASP A 75 -4.01 -18.61 10.29
N LYS A 76 -3.26 -18.08 11.26
CA LYS A 76 -2.07 -17.26 11.04
C LYS A 76 -0.81 -18.05 10.74
N ALA A 77 -0.77 -19.35 11.09
CA ALA A 77 0.45 -20.14 11.02
C ALA A 77 1.13 -20.14 9.61
N PRO A 78 0.40 -20.25 8.49
CA PRO A 78 1.03 -20.15 7.16
C PRO A 78 1.65 -18.76 6.89
N TYR A 79 1.01 -17.70 7.36
CA TYR A 79 1.45 -16.31 7.18
C TYR A 79 2.64 -15.97 8.08
N GLU A 80 2.67 -16.46 9.31
CA GLU A 80 3.82 -16.34 10.22
C GLU A 80 5.05 -17.04 9.65
N ASN A 81 4.88 -18.22 9.05
CA ASN A 81 5.96 -18.92 8.37
C ASN A 81 6.45 -18.15 7.12
N ALA A 82 5.54 -17.59 6.33
CA ALA A 82 5.89 -16.75 5.17
C ALA A 82 6.65 -15.49 5.60
N LEU A 83 6.22 -14.85 6.68
CA LEU A 83 6.91 -13.71 7.28
C LEU A 83 8.34 -14.08 7.73
N LEU A 84 8.49 -15.21 8.42
CA LEU A 84 9.80 -15.69 8.86
C LEU A 84 10.73 -15.97 7.67
N GLN A 85 10.21 -16.58 6.60
CA GLN A 85 10.95 -16.81 5.37
C GLN A 85 11.38 -15.51 4.68
N ALA A 86 10.47 -14.53 4.56
CA ALA A 86 10.77 -13.23 3.97
C ALA A 86 11.82 -12.46 4.79
N LYS A 87 11.72 -12.52 6.12
CA LYS A 87 12.71 -11.92 7.04
C LYS A 87 14.10 -12.55 6.90
N ALA A 88 14.18 -13.87 6.77
CA ALA A 88 15.43 -14.56 6.51
C ALA A 88 16.01 -14.16 5.15
N GLY A 89 15.18 -14.08 4.11
CA GLY A 89 15.58 -13.62 2.77
C GLY A 89 16.15 -12.19 2.79
N MET A 90 15.50 -11.28 3.50
CA MET A 90 15.98 -9.91 3.68
C MET A 90 17.34 -9.88 4.39
N SER A 91 17.53 -10.71 5.43
CA SER A 91 18.82 -10.80 6.15
C SER A 91 19.94 -11.29 5.26
N VAL A 92 19.69 -12.26 4.37
CA VAL A 92 20.69 -12.75 3.39
C VAL A 92 21.03 -11.63 2.39
N ALA A 93 20.03 -10.93 1.85
CA ALA A 93 20.27 -9.84 0.90
C ALA A 93 21.02 -8.67 1.55
N GLN A 94 20.71 -8.36 2.82
CA GLN A 94 21.44 -7.36 3.61
C GLN A 94 22.91 -7.75 3.78
N ALA A 95 23.19 -9.00 4.20
CA ALA A 95 24.55 -9.47 4.37
C ALA A 95 25.36 -9.43 3.05
N GLN A 96 24.71 -9.74 1.92
CA GLN A 96 25.33 -9.65 0.60
C GLN A 96 25.64 -8.20 0.21
N TYR A 97 24.73 -7.27 0.48
CA TYR A 97 24.97 -5.85 0.24
C TYR A 97 26.11 -5.31 1.11
N ASP A 98 26.14 -5.66 2.39
CA ASP A 98 27.19 -5.27 3.32
C ASP A 98 28.56 -5.84 2.90
N LEU A 99 28.60 -7.09 2.40
CA LEU A 99 29.79 -7.70 1.83
C LEU A 99 30.32 -6.90 0.62
N MET A 100 29.42 -6.47 -0.27
CA MET A 100 29.79 -5.65 -1.43
C MET A 100 30.32 -4.28 -1.02
N LEU A 101 29.75 -3.67 0.02
CA LEU A 101 30.23 -2.39 0.56
C LEU A 101 31.57 -2.50 1.27
N ALA A 102 31.77 -3.57 2.04
CA ALA A 102 33.02 -3.80 2.77
C ALA A 102 34.23 -3.93 1.85
N GLY A 103 34.02 -4.44 0.63
CA GLY A 103 35.10 -4.59 -0.34
C GLY A 103 36.11 -5.68 0.06
N TYR A 104 37.41 -5.43 -0.22
CA TYR A 104 38.49 -6.34 0.09
C TYR A 104 38.95 -6.17 1.55
N ARG A 105 39.46 -7.29 2.14
CA ARG A 105 39.93 -7.26 3.52
C ARG A 105 41.28 -6.54 3.61
N ASP A 106 41.59 -5.98 4.76
CA ASP A 106 42.85 -5.27 5.01
C ASP A 106 44.09 -6.18 4.77
N GLU A 107 43.95 -7.51 5.03
CA GLU A 107 45.03 -8.48 4.78
C GLU A 107 45.29 -8.68 3.28
N GLU A 108 44.25 -8.67 2.44
CA GLU A 108 44.34 -8.78 0.99
C GLU A 108 45.01 -7.54 0.39
N ILE A 109 44.64 -6.36 0.90
CA ILE A 109 45.28 -5.10 0.54
C ILE A 109 46.74 -5.06 0.96
N ALA A 110 47.04 -5.52 2.17
CA ALA A 110 48.42 -5.60 2.67
C ALA A 110 49.27 -6.56 1.84
N GLN A 111 48.69 -7.70 1.44
CA GLN A 111 49.38 -8.69 0.56
C GLN A 111 49.66 -8.07 -0.82
N ALA A 112 48.70 -7.37 -1.42
CA ALA A 112 48.91 -6.69 -2.70
C ALA A 112 49.95 -5.58 -2.58
N ALA A 113 49.97 -4.82 -1.48
CA ALA A 113 51.02 -3.83 -1.21
C ALA A 113 52.42 -4.44 -1.07
N ALA A 114 52.54 -5.62 -0.45
CA ALA A 114 53.78 -6.34 -0.36
C ALA A 114 54.29 -6.80 -1.75
N ALA A 115 53.33 -7.27 -2.61
CA ALA A 115 53.67 -7.64 -3.99
C ALA A 115 54.19 -6.44 -4.82
N VAL A 116 53.62 -5.23 -4.62
CA VAL A 116 54.12 -4.00 -5.23
C VAL A 116 55.55 -3.72 -4.78
N LYS A 117 55.84 -3.81 -3.46
CA LYS A 117 57.22 -3.61 -2.93
C LYS A 117 58.21 -4.59 -3.55
N GLN A 118 57.86 -5.85 -3.70
CA GLN A 118 58.69 -6.86 -4.33
C GLN A 118 58.96 -6.53 -5.81
N ALA A 119 57.91 -6.18 -6.56
CA ALA A 119 58.06 -5.83 -7.97
C ALA A 119 58.85 -4.52 -8.15
N GLN A 120 58.70 -3.56 -7.26
CA GLN A 120 59.50 -2.31 -7.24
C GLN A 120 60.96 -2.59 -7.06
N ALA A 121 61.35 -3.42 -6.08
CA ALA A 121 62.77 -3.79 -5.85
C ALA A 121 63.37 -4.49 -7.09
N ALA A 122 62.61 -5.35 -7.75
CA ALA A 122 63.05 -6.03 -8.98
C ALA A 122 63.22 -5.02 -10.15
N TYR A 123 62.31 -4.07 -10.29
CA TYR A 123 62.44 -3.01 -11.28
C TYR A 123 63.61 -2.09 -11.01
N ASP A 124 63.84 -1.67 -9.78
CA ASP A 124 64.97 -0.81 -9.39
C ASP A 124 66.31 -1.49 -9.69
N TYR A 125 66.42 -2.81 -9.40
CA TYR A 125 67.59 -3.58 -9.77
C TYR A 125 67.81 -3.63 -11.31
N ALA A 126 66.78 -3.97 -12.08
CA ALA A 126 66.85 -4.06 -13.55
C ALA A 126 67.15 -2.69 -14.19
N GLN A 127 66.56 -1.62 -13.68
CA GLN A 127 66.79 -0.25 -14.12
C GLN A 127 68.25 0.18 -13.86
N ASN A 128 68.79 -0.09 -12.68
CA ASN A 128 70.17 0.23 -12.34
C ASN A 128 71.15 -0.64 -13.17
N PHE A 129 70.80 -1.91 -13.43
CA PHE A 129 71.57 -2.77 -14.30
C PHE A 129 71.61 -2.22 -15.72
N TYR A 130 70.46 -1.87 -16.29
CA TYR A 130 70.35 -1.27 -17.64
C TYR A 130 71.18 0.04 -17.72
N ALA A 131 71.10 0.92 -16.73
CA ALA A 131 71.85 2.17 -16.70
C ALA A 131 73.38 1.92 -16.73
N ARG A 132 73.86 0.94 -15.98
CA ARG A 132 75.27 0.53 -16.04
C ARG A 132 75.66 0.00 -17.42
N GLN A 133 74.86 -0.90 -18.02
CA GLN A 133 75.10 -1.43 -19.36
C GLN A 133 75.10 -0.34 -20.42
N GLN A 134 74.20 0.67 -20.29
CA GLN A 134 74.19 1.81 -21.19
C GLN A 134 75.50 2.64 -21.09
N GLY A 135 76.10 2.81 -19.89
CA GLY A 135 77.40 3.45 -19.72
C GLY A 135 78.52 2.66 -20.40
N LEU A 136 78.57 1.32 -20.21
CA LEU A 136 79.55 0.44 -20.81
C LEU A 136 79.41 0.36 -22.35
N TRP A 137 78.19 0.45 -22.88
CA TRP A 137 77.98 0.50 -24.31
C TRP A 137 78.57 1.79 -24.91
N LYS A 138 78.40 2.94 -24.26
CA LYS A 138 79.00 4.20 -24.70
C LYS A 138 80.53 4.13 -24.78
N SER A 139 81.17 3.39 -23.87
CA SER A 139 82.57 3.12 -23.88
C SER A 139 82.98 1.94 -24.81
N ARG A 140 82.05 1.35 -25.55
CA ARG A 140 82.26 0.20 -26.48
C ARG A 140 82.79 -1.04 -25.80
N THR A 141 82.44 -1.26 -24.49
CA THR A 141 82.97 -2.40 -23.69
C THR A 141 82.02 -3.59 -23.75
N ILE A 142 80.82 -3.47 -24.23
CA ILE A 142 79.81 -4.55 -24.33
C ILE A 142 79.20 -4.64 -25.73
N SER A 143 78.53 -5.76 -26.03
CA SER A 143 77.84 -6.00 -27.28
C SER A 143 76.50 -5.31 -27.31
N ALA A 144 75.92 -5.03 -28.50
CA ALA A 144 74.54 -4.49 -28.66
C ALA A 144 73.53 -5.46 -28.10
N ASN A 145 73.79 -6.78 -28.15
CA ASN A 145 72.89 -7.79 -27.61
C ASN A 145 72.80 -7.73 -26.08
N ASP A 146 73.91 -7.43 -25.40
CA ASP A 146 73.92 -7.31 -23.91
C ASP A 146 73.12 -6.10 -23.45
N LEU A 147 73.22 -4.99 -24.17
CA LEU A 147 72.44 -3.80 -23.91
C LEU A 147 70.93 -4.08 -24.14
N GLU A 148 70.58 -4.76 -25.23
CA GLU A 148 69.17 -5.08 -25.54
C GLU A 148 68.59 -6.08 -24.52
N ASN A 149 69.36 -7.07 -24.05
CA ASN A 149 68.95 -7.98 -22.99
C ASN A 149 68.67 -7.24 -21.68
N ALA A 150 69.56 -6.31 -21.32
CA ALA A 150 69.38 -5.47 -20.14
C ALA A 150 68.13 -4.58 -20.24
N ARG A 151 67.85 -4.03 -21.42
CA ARG A 151 66.63 -3.25 -21.71
C ARG A 151 65.39 -4.11 -21.60
N SER A 152 65.35 -5.27 -22.25
CA SER A 152 64.24 -6.23 -22.18
C SER A 152 63.92 -6.62 -20.73
N SER A 153 64.98 -6.91 -19.92
CA SER A 153 64.80 -7.26 -18.51
C SER A 153 64.18 -6.11 -17.69
N ARG A 154 64.63 -4.86 -17.94
CA ARG A 154 64.03 -3.68 -17.32
C ARG A 154 62.57 -3.50 -17.72
N ASP A 155 62.25 -3.63 -19.01
CA ASP A 155 60.90 -3.44 -19.54
C ASP A 155 59.94 -4.51 -19.00
N GLN A 156 60.42 -5.77 -18.87
CA GLN A 156 59.67 -6.86 -18.22
C GLN A 156 59.39 -6.56 -16.74
N ALA A 157 60.40 -6.11 -16.00
CA ALA A 157 60.25 -5.75 -14.58
C ALA A 157 59.31 -4.56 -14.40
N GLN A 158 59.34 -3.59 -15.31
CA GLN A 158 58.43 -2.44 -15.31
C GLN A 158 56.97 -2.88 -15.55
N ALA A 159 56.73 -3.79 -16.51
CA ALA A 159 55.40 -4.33 -16.77
C ALA A 159 54.86 -5.10 -15.56
N THR A 160 55.72 -5.89 -14.89
CA THR A 160 55.34 -6.61 -13.65
C THR A 160 54.97 -5.65 -12.53
N LEU A 161 55.79 -4.60 -12.31
CA LEU A 161 55.47 -3.55 -11.32
C LEU A 161 54.13 -2.86 -11.62
N LYS A 162 53.92 -2.49 -12.87
CA LYS A 162 52.64 -1.86 -13.29
C LYS A 162 51.46 -2.80 -13.00
N SER A 163 51.55 -4.07 -13.33
CA SER A 163 50.50 -5.04 -13.06
C SER A 163 50.20 -5.17 -11.55
N ALA A 164 51.25 -5.19 -10.69
CA ALA A 164 51.08 -5.23 -9.25
C ALA A 164 50.43 -3.96 -8.70
N GLN A 165 50.80 -2.78 -9.22
CA GLN A 165 50.22 -1.51 -8.85
C GLN A 165 48.73 -1.43 -9.25
N ASP A 166 48.41 -1.90 -10.44
CA ASP A 166 47.01 -1.90 -10.95
C ASP A 166 46.15 -2.84 -10.08
N LYS A 167 46.69 -3.99 -9.65
CA LYS A 167 46.00 -4.89 -8.73
C LYS A 167 45.74 -4.27 -7.36
N LEU A 168 46.76 -3.59 -6.78
CA LEU A 168 46.62 -2.87 -5.52
C LEU A 168 45.56 -1.74 -5.65
N SER A 169 45.60 -1.00 -6.75
CA SER A 169 44.60 0.04 -7.03
C SER A 169 43.17 -0.52 -7.12
N GLN A 170 43.02 -1.69 -7.77
CA GLN A 170 41.74 -2.39 -7.83
C GLN A 170 41.22 -2.74 -6.43
N TYR A 171 42.10 -3.24 -5.54
CA TYR A 171 41.69 -3.58 -4.18
C TYR A 171 41.32 -2.35 -3.35
N HIS A 172 42.02 -1.24 -3.50
CA HIS A 172 41.67 0.03 -2.85
C HIS A 172 40.39 0.66 -3.39
N THR A 173 40.12 0.49 -4.67
CA THR A 173 38.87 1.02 -5.29
C THR A 173 37.64 0.21 -4.83
N GLY A 174 37.84 -1.05 -4.43
CA GLY A 174 36.78 -1.94 -3.98
C GLY A 174 35.95 -2.52 -5.13
N ASN A 175 34.72 -2.92 -4.81
CA ASN A 175 33.78 -3.46 -5.78
C ASN A 175 33.28 -2.39 -6.74
N ARG A 176 32.86 -2.80 -7.92
CA ARG A 176 32.31 -1.87 -8.92
C ARG A 176 31.02 -1.25 -8.43
N PRO A 177 30.78 0.04 -8.69
CA PRO A 177 29.52 0.71 -8.31
C PRO A 177 28.27 -0.02 -8.82
N GLN A 178 28.36 -0.67 -9.99
CA GLN A 178 27.27 -1.45 -10.57
C GLN A 178 26.95 -2.71 -9.75
N ASP A 179 27.98 -3.41 -9.24
CA ASP A 179 27.80 -4.62 -8.43
C ASP A 179 27.17 -4.26 -7.07
N ILE A 180 27.60 -3.14 -6.48
CA ILE A 180 27.01 -2.58 -5.26
C ILE A 180 25.55 -2.17 -5.52
N ALA A 181 25.26 -1.50 -6.64
CA ALA A 181 23.91 -1.10 -7.00
C ALA A 181 22.99 -2.32 -7.22
N GLN A 182 23.49 -3.38 -7.83
CA GLN A 182 22.75 -4.63 -8.01
C GLN A 182 22.44 -5.30 -6.66
N ALA A 183 23.41 -5.38 -5.76
CA ALA A 183 23.19 -5.95 -4.42
C ALA A 183 22.17 -5.09 -3.62
N LYS A 184 22.24 -3.76 -3.75
CA LYS A 184 21.26 -2.84 -3.16
C LYS A 184 19.85 -3.09 -3.70
N ALA A 185 19.69 -3.22 -5.01
CA ALA A 185 18.39 -3.50 -5.64
C ALA A 185 17.81 -4.86 -5.16
N SER A 186 18.68 -5.87 -4.97
CA SER A 186 18.28 -7.16 -4.41
C SER A 186 17.81 -7.03 -2.96
N LEU A 187 18.45 -6.18 -2.16
CA LEU A 187 18.02 -5.87 -0.80
C LEU A 187 16.66 -5.15 -0.79
N GLU A 188 16.47 -4.15 -1.63
CA GLU A 188 15.20 -3.43 -1.76
C GLU A 188 14.06 -4.37 -2.19
N GLN A 189 14.33 -5.32 -3.08
CA GLN A 189 13.37 -6.35 -3.46
C GLN A 189 13.00 -7.25 -2.27
N ALA A 190 13.99 -7.70 -1.49
CA ALA A 190 13.74 -8.53 -0.31
C ALA A 190 12.98 -7.77 0.79
N GLN A 191 13.25 -6.47 0.96
CA GLN A 191 12.48 -5.58 1.86
C GLN A 191 11.02 -5.45 1.43
N ALA A 192 10.76 -5.32 0.13
CA ALA A 192 9.39 -5.29 -0.39
C ALA A 192 8.65 -6.61 -0.15
N GLN A 193 9.34 -7.75 -0.29
CA GLN A 193 8.77 -9.07 0.02
C GLN A 193 8.45 -9.22 1.52
N LEU A 194 9.31 -8.70 2.41
CA LEU A 194 9.05 -8.67 3.83
C LEU A 194 7.82 -7.82 4.15
N ALA A 195 7.74 -6.61 3.60
CA ALA A 195 6.59 -5.72 3.80
C ALA A 195 5.27 -6.35 3.31
N GLN A 196 5.30 -7.10 2.20
CA GLN A 196 4.14 -7.84 1.71
C GLN A 196 3.73 -8.93 2.68
N ALA A 197 4.68 -9.72 3.20
CA ALA A 197 4.37 -10.78 4.17
C ALA A 197 3.81 -10.23 5.50
N GLU A 198 4.29 -9.06 5.95
CA GLU A 198 3.76 -8.35 7.12
C GLU A 198 2.31 -7.89 6.88
N LEU A 199 2.03 -7.35 5.69
CA LEU A 199 0.69 -6.94 5.31
C LEU A 199 -0.26 -8.14 5.22
N ASP A 200 0.16 -9.24 4.60
CA ASP A 200 -0.63 -10.45 4.48
C ASP A 200 -0.97 -11.04 5.87
N LEU A 201 -0.01 -11.04 6.80
CA LEU A 201 -0.25 -11.44 8.18
C LEU A 201 -1.22 -10.51 8.90
N HIS A 202 -1.10 -9.20 8.72
CA HIS A 202 -2.05 -8.22 9.25
C HIS A 202 -3.47 -8.46 8.72
N ASP A 203 -3.59 -8.73 7.42
CA ASP A 203 -4.86 -8.94 6.71
C ASP A 203 -5.55 -10.29 7.06
N THR A 204 -4.88 -11.17 7.84
CA THR A 204 -5.52 -12.34 8.47
C THR A 204 -6.50 -11.97 9.58
N THR A 205 -6.50 -10.72 10.03
CA THR A 205 -7.40 -10.22 11.09
C THR A 205 -8.44 -9.32 10.45
N LEU A 206 -9.72 -9.66 10.60
CA LEU A 206 -10.84 -8.87 10.09
C LEU A 206 -11.23 -7.82 11.13
N ILE A 207 -11.11 -6.55 10.75
CA ILE A 207 -11.38 -5.39 11.62
C ILE A 207 -12.57 -4.60 11.05
N ALA A 208 -13.45 -4.12 11.93
CA ALA A 208 -14.61 -3.30 11.55
C ALA A 208 -14.16 -1.91 11.08
N PRO A 209 -14.56 -1.44 9.88
CA PRO A 209 -14.20 -0.11 9.37
C PRO A 209 -15.01 1.02 10.03
N SER A 210 -16.18 0.73 10.57
CA SER A 210 -17.13 1.71 11.12
C SER A 210 -18.06 1.07 12.13
N ASP A 211 -18.77 1.94 12.89
CA ASP A 211 -19.82 1.49 13.81
C ASP A 211 -21.04 0.96 13.04
N GLY A 212 -21.62 -0.11 13.55
CA GLY A 212 -22.77 -0.73 12.92
C GLY A 212 -23.37 -1.85 13.75
N MET A 213 -24.30 -2.58 13.12
CA MET A 213 -24.88 -3.81 13.67
C MET A 213 -24.64 -4.95 12.69
N LEU A 214 -24.23 -6.10 13.19
CA LEU A 214 -24.03 -7.29 12.36
C LEU A 214 -25.38 -7.82 11.90
N MET A 215 -25.59 -7.87 10.56
CA MET A 215 -26.83 -8.37 9.98
C MET A 215 -26.76 -9.87 9.69
N THR A 216 -25.66 -10.31 9.09
CA THR A 216 -25.56 -11.70 8.60
C THR A 216 -24.15 -12.22 8.79
N ARG A 217 -24.07 -13.44 9.24
CA ARG A 217 -22.86 -14.26 9.33
C ARG A 217 -22.91 -15.32 8.22
N ALA A 218 -22.15 -15.09 7.13
CA ALA A 218 -22.23 -15.93 5.94
C ALA A 218 -21.42 -17.23 6.07
N VAL A 219 -20.49 -17.32 7.03
CA VAL A 219 -19.54 -18.44 7.19
C VAL A 219 -19.28 -18.77 8.64
N GLU A 220 -18.88 -20.04 8.88
CA GLU A 220 -18.57 -20.55 10.21
C GLU A 220 -17.07 -20.81 10.39
N PRO A 221 -16.56 -20.76 11.65
CA PRO A 221 -15.20 -21.18 11.97
C PRO A 221 -14.90 -22.59 11.45
N GLY A 222 -13.71 -22.77 10.88
CA GLY A 222 -13.31 -23.98 10.19
C GLY A 222 -13.49 -23.96 8.67
N SER A 223 -14.29 -23.03 8.13
CA SER A 223 -14.48 -22.86 6.68
C SER A 223 -13.20 -22.38 6.00
N MET A 224 -12.98 -22.85 4.76
CA MET A 224 -11.91 -22.38 3.90
C MET A 224 -12.41 -21.22 3.05
N LEU A 225 -11.73 -20.08 3.11
CA LEU A 225 -12.14 -18.83 2.46
C LEU A 225 -11.14 -18.43 1.37
N SER A 226 -11.66 -17.92 0.27
CA SER A 226 -10.87 -17.22 -0.73
C SER A 226 -10.81 -15.73 -0.41
N ALA A 227 -9.77 -15.03 -0.86
CA ALA A 227 -9.67 -13.58 -0.74
C ALA A 227 -10.91 -12.90 -1.37
N GLY A 228 -11.49 -11.93 -0.68
CA GLY A 228 -12.67 -11.20 -1.12
C GLY A 228 -14.01 -11.91 -0.90
N SER A 229 -14.04 -13.15 -0.39
CA SER A 229 -15.30 -13.84 -0.04
C SER A 229 -15.98 -13.14 1.13
N THR A 230 -17.28 -12.82 1.00
CA THR A 230 -18.06 -12.20 2.06
C THR A 230 -18.14 -13.10 3.28
N VAL A 231 -17.74 -12.61 4.42
CA VAL A 231 -17.76 -13.30 5.72
C VAL A 231 -18.91 -12.81 6.58
N LEU A 232 -19.04 -11.50 6.68
CA LEU A 232 -20.02 -10.80 7.51
C LEU A 232 -20.65 -9.66 6.71
N THR A 233 -21.91 -9.36 7.01
CA THR A 233 -22.58 -8.17 6.48
C THR A 233 -22.92 -7.22 7.63
N LEU A 234 -22.34 -6.03 7.60
CA LEU A 234 -22.51 -4.99 8.61
C LEU A 234 -23.52 -3.95 8.11
N SER A 235 -24.53 -3.66 8.91
CA SER A 235 -25.44 -2.53 8.71
C SER A 235 -24.86 -1.31 9.41
N LEU A 236 -24.66 -0.20 8.68
CA LEU A 236 -24.08 1.02 9.24
C LEU A 236 -25.12 1.77 10.07
N THR A 237 -24.73 2.21 11.27
CA THR A 237 -25.61 3.00 12.14
C THR A 237 -25.77 4.45 11.61
N ARG A 238 -24.79 4.96 10.87
CA ARG A 238 -24.76 6.32 10.28
C ARG A 238 -23.97 6.30 8.97
N PRO A 239 -24.36 7.09 7.97
CA PRO A 239 -25.56 7.90 7.84
C PRO A 239 -26.79 7.05 7.48
N VAL A 240 -27.95 7.46 7.97
CA VAL A 240 -29.26 6.91 7.61
C VAL A 240 -29.85 7.76 6.50
N TRP A 241 -30.44 7.13 5.51
CA TRP A 241 -31.07 7.79 4.36
C TRP A 241 -32.56 7.51 4.36
N VAL A 242 -33.33 8.52 3.99
CA VAL A 242 -34.75 8.35 3.73
C VAL A 242 -34.98 8.48 2.24
N ARG A 243 -35.56 7.46 1.63
CA ARG A 243 -35.94 7.46 0.23
C ARG A 243 -37.42 7.74 0.16
N ALA A 244 -37.80 8.98 -0.19
CA ALA A 244 -39.17 9.39 -0.38
C ALA A 244 -39.53 9.33 -1.87
N TYR A 245 -40.73 8.88 -2.16
CA TYR A 245 -41.26 8.79 -3.52
C TYR A 245 -42.24 9.97 -3.75
N VAL A 246 -42.03 10.63 -4.86
CA VAL A 246 -42.85 11.79 -5.28
C VAL A 246 -43.63 11.40 -6.52
N ASP A 247 -44.93 11.65 -6.50
CA ASP A 247 -45.80 11.50 -7.67
C ASP A 247 -45.50 12.59 -8.70
N GLU A 248 -45.64 12.28 -9.99
CA GLU A 248 -45.36 13.18 -11.11
C GLU A 248 -46.05 14.57 -10.97
N PRO A 249 -47.31 14.70 -10.56
CA PRO A 249 -47.97 16.01 -10.36
C PRO A 249 -47.33 16.91 -9.31
N ASN A 250 -46.64 16.30 -8.33
CA ASN A 250 -46.03 16.98 -7.20
C ASN A 250 -44.53 17.25 -7.41
N LEU A 251 -43.93 16.75 -8.51
CA LEU A 251 -42.51 16.88 -8.79
C LEU A 251 -42.05 18.35 -8.88
N GLY A 252 -42.89 19.25 -9.39
CA GLY A 252 -42.59 20.67 -9.52
C GLY A 252 -42.46 21.42 -8.18
N GLN A 253 -42.92 20.81 -7.08
CA GLN A 253 -42.82 21.39 -5.73
C GLN A 253 -41.55 20.98 -5.01
N MET A 254 -40.78 20.00 -5.57
CA MET A 254 -39.57 19.50 -4.99
C MET A 254 -38.37 20.31 -5.47
N GLN A 255 -37.66 20.95 -4.52
CA GLN A 255 -36.42 21.69 -4.80
C GLN A 255 -35.28 21.14 -3.91
N PRO A 256 -34.06 21.01 -4.45
CA PRO A 256 -32.93 20.66 -3.65
C PRO A 256 -32.70 21.62 -2.48
N GLY A 257 -32.44 21.09 -1.29
CA GLY A 257 -32.20 21.89 -0.08
C GLY A 257 -33.45 22.25 0.73
N ARG A 258 -34.63 21.76 0.35
CA ARG A 258 -35.87 21.98 1.11
C ARG A 258 -35.89 21.08 2.35
N GLU A 259 -36.22 21.64 3.49
CA GLU A 259 -36.40 20.90 4.74
C GLU A 259 -37.71 20.11 4.71
N LEU A 260 -37.66 18.87 5.20
CA LEU A 260 -38.79 17.96 5.31
C LEU A 260 -38.95 17.53 6.76
N LEU A 261 -40.18 17.49 7.23
CA LEU A 261 -40.53 16.88 8.52
C LEU A 261 -40.71 15.36 8.30
N LEU A 262 -39.96 14.55 9.04
CA LEU A 262 -40.03 13.10 8.96
C LEU A 262 -40.85 12.57 10.15
N TYR A 263 -41.93 11.85 9.83
CA TYR A 263 -42.73 11.13 10.82
C TYR A 263 -42.51 9.65 10.63
N THR A 264 -42.35 8.92 11.73
CA THR A 264 -42.23 7.47 11.71
C THR A 264 -43.38 6.85 12.51
N ASP A 265 -43.99 5.78 11.98
CA ASP A 265 -45.09 5.07 12.64
C ASP A 265 -44.73 4.50 14.01
N GLY A 266 -43.46 4.23 14.25
CA GLY A 266 -42.98 3.67 15.52
C GLY A 266 -42.83 4.68 16.66
N ARG A 267 -42.82 6.00 16.39
CA ARG A 267 -42.73 7.09 17.39
C ARG A 267 -43.45 8.32 16.86
N PRO A 268 -44.78 8.35 16.92
CA PRO A 268 -45.56 9.44 16.38
C PRO A 268 -45.37 10.80 17.12
N ASP A 269 -44.80 10.79 18.32
CA ASP A 269 -44.68 11.96 19.20
C ASP A 269 -43.25 12.60 19.24
N LYS A 270 -42.37 12.24 18.30
CA LYS A 270 -41.03 12.86 18.22
C LYS A 270 -40.70 13.37 16.84
#